data_f1370b2585f0dd71a764699110971dc9
#
_entry.id   f1370b2585f0dd71a764699110971dc9
#
_cell.length_a   1.000
_cell.length_b   1.000
_cell.length_c   1.000
_cell.angle_alpha   90.00
_cell.angle_beta   90.00
_cell.angle_gamma   90.00
#
_symmetry.space_group_name_H-M   'P 1'
#
loop_
_entity.id
_entity.type
_entity.pdbx_description
1 polymer ?
#
loop_
_entity_poly.entity_id
_entity_poly.type
_entity_poly.pdbx_seq_one_letter_code
_entity_poly.pdbx_strand_id
1 'polypeptide(L)'
;RPQIFWREAYHPVLLLNFRRQGKMVVPLTLTLDKKQRILVISGPNAGGKSVCLKTVALLQYVLQCGLAVPMHEASQMGIFSRLMLDIGDEQSIEDDLSTYSSHLRNMKYFVRNANEHTLLLIDEFGTGTEPLIGGAIAEAVLAKLNEQHAFGVVTTHYTNLKHLAERTDGIVNGAMLYDRGQLKPLFQLSIGQAGSSFAVEIARQIGLPETIIQRA
;
A
#
# COMPACT_ATOMS: atom_id res chain seq x y z
N ARG A 1 3.22 14.65 -17.38
CA ARG A 1 2.32 14.98 -16.26
C ARG A 1 2.38 13.82 -15.28
N PRO A 2 2.40 14.04 -13.96
CA PRO A 2 2.38 12.97 -12.97
C PRO A 2 1.04 12.23 -13.06
N GLN A 3 1.10 10.94 -13.42
CA GLN A 3 -0.03 10.00 -13.48
C GLN A 3 0.50 8.59 -13.65
N ILE A 4 -0.25 7.60 -13.25
CA ILE A 4 0.08 6.18 -13.39
C ILE A 4 -1.14 5.48 -14.01
N PHE A 5 -0.95 4.86 -15.18
CA PHE A 5 -1.91 3.94 -15.79
C PHE A 5 -1.16 2.68 -16.16
N TRP A 6 -0.95 1.80 -15.21
CA TRP A 6 -0.22 0.57 -15.42
C TRP A 6 -1.17 -0.59 -15.69
N ARG A 7 -0.85 -1.35 -16.70
CA ARG A 7 -1.51 -2.60 -17.03
C ARG A 7 -0.50 -3.72 -16.94
N GLU A 8 -0.85 -4.76 -16.20
CA GLU A 8 -0.03 -5.98 -16.10
C GLU A 8 1.44 -5.69 -15.80
N ALA A 9 1.71 -4.89 -14.78
CA ALA A 9 3.05 -4.57 -14.33
C ALA A 9 3.59 -5.68 -13.41
N TYR A 10 4.79 -6.18 -13.69
CA TYR A 10 5.39 -7.27 -12.94
C TYR A 10 6.52 -6.78 -12.04
N HIS A 11 6.59 -7.28 -10.83
CA HIS A 11 7.76 -7.08 -9.98
C HIS A 11 8.96 -7.84 -10.59
N PRO A 12 10.03 -7.17 -11.06
CA PRO A 12 11.06 -7.83 -11.88
C PRO A 12 11.80 -8.96 -11.15
N VAL A 13 12.10 -8.79 -9.87
CA VAL A 13 12.78 -9.82 -9.06
C VAL A 13 11.87 -11.04 -8.84
N LEU A 14 10.58 -10.82 -8.55
CA LEU A 14 9.63 -11.93 -8.42
C LEU A 14 9.42 -12.65 -9.75
N LEU A 15 9.33 -11.90 -10.85
CA LEU A 15 9.18 -12.47 -12.18
C LEU A 15 10.35 -13.43 -12.52
N LEU A 16 11.59 -13.00 -12.26
CA LEU A 16 12.77 -13.84 -12.48
C LEU A 16 12.80 -15.07 -11.57
N ASN A 17 12.53 -14.89 -10.28
CA ASN A 17 12.58 -15.98 -9.31
C ASN A 17 11.49 -17.02 -9.56
N PHE A 18 10.25 -16.58 -9.82
CA PHE A 18 9.12 -17.48 -10.05
C PHE A 18 9.23 -18.21 -11.39
N ARG A 19 9.72 -17.52 -12.43
CA ARG A 19 10.02 -18.18 -13.72
C ARG A 19 10.98 -19.35 -13.57
N ARG A 20 12.03 -19.20 -12.75
CA ARG A 20 12.98 -20.29 -12.44
C ARG A 20 12.33 -21.46 -11.70
N GLN A 21 11.24 -21.21 -10.97
CA GLN A 21 10.49 -22.21 -10.21
C GLN A 21 9.28 -22.77 -10.98
N GLY A 22 9.06 -22.35 -12.23
CA GLY A 22 7.87 -22.72 -13.00
C GLY A 22 6.55 -22.15 -12.43
N LYS A 23 6.62 -21.10 -11.60
CA LYS A 23 5.47 -20.42 -11.02
C LYS A 23 5.13 -19.15 -11.78
N MET A 24 3.85 -18.76 -11.72
CA MET A 24 3.36 -17.51 -12.31
C MET A 24 3.35 -16.38 -11.26
N VAL A 25 3.70 -15.16 -11.70
CA VAL A 25 3.53 -13.94 -10.92
C VAL A 25 2.22 -13.29 -11.30
N VAL A 26 1.43 -12.87 -10.33
CA VAL A 26 0.24 -12.07 -10.57
C VAL A 26 0.66 -10.63 -10.88
N PRO A 27 0.30 -10.09 -12.05
CA PRO A 27 0.66 -8.72 -12.41
C PRO A 27 -0.18 -7.69 -11.65
N LEU A 28 0.40 -6.50 -11.51
CA LEU A 28 -0.26 -5.35 -10.91
C LEU A 28 -0.87 -4.46 -12.00
N THR A 29 -2.15 -4.15 -11.86
CA THR A 29 -2.82 -3.08 -12.62
C THR A 29 -3.18 -1.95 -11.66
N LEU A 30 -2.73 -0.73 -11.96
CA LEU A 30 -2.83 0.42 -11.08
C LEU A 30 -3.14 1.69 -11.85
N THR A 31 -4.09 2.47 -11.34
CA THR A 31 -4.39 3.81 -11.87
C THR A 31 -4.30 4.84 -10.76
N LEU A 32 -3.48 5.87 -10.97
CA LEU A 32 -3.47 7.10 -10.18
C LEU A 32 -3.52 8.29 -11.14
N ASP A 33 -4.51 9.12 -10.97
CA ASP A 33 -4.75 10.31 -11.80
C ASP A 33 -5.11 11.53 -10.93
N LYS A 34 -5.53 12.62 -11.55
CA LYS A 34 -5.90 13.84 -10.83
C LYS A 34 -7.10 13.69 -9.89
N LYS A 35 -7.99 12.71 -10.14
CA LYS A 35 -9.18 12.46 -9.32
C LYS A 35 -8.90 11.46 -8.21
N GLN A 36 -8.00 10.52 -8.46
CA GLN A 36 -7.63 9.45 -7.54
C GLN A 36 -6.10 9.44 -7.40
N ARG A 37 -5.58 10.33 -6.58
CA ARG A 37 -4.13 10.55 -6.46
C ARG A 37 -3.48 9.62 -5.44
N ILE A 38 -4.17 9.33 -4.35
CA ILE A 38 -3.64 8.51 -3.26
C ILE A 38 -4.48 7.24 -3.14
N LEU A 39 -3.82 6.09 -3.27
CA LEU A 39 -4.42 4.78 -3.06
C LEU A 39 -4.11 4.26 -1.65
N VAL A 40 -5.14 4.00 -0.86
CA VAL A 40 -5.04 3.38 0.47
C VAL A 40 -5.33 1.89 0.35
N ILE A 41 -4.31 1.06 0.41
CA ILE A 41 -4.44 -0.40 0.29
C ILE A 41 -4.65 -1.00 1.67
N SER A 42 -5.73 -1.75 1.82
CA SER A 42 -6.06 -2.49 3.04
C SER A 42 -6.27 -3.99 2.77
N GLY A 43 -6.37 -4.78 3.82
CA GLY A 43 -6.51 -6.23 3.75
C GLY A 43 -5.50 -6.97 4.64
N PRO A 44 -5.49 -8.31 4.62
CA PRO A 44 -4.59 -9.11 5.45
C PRO A 44 -3.12 -8.91 5.04
N ASN A 45 -2.19 -9.09 5.98
CA ASN A 45 -0.74 -8.98 5.71
C ASN A 45 -0.28 -9.96 4.63
N ALA A 46 -0.75 -11.19 4.69
CA ALA A 46 -0.45 -12.20 3.68
C ALA A 46 -1.02 -11.90 2.29
N GLY A 47 -1.87 -10.88 2.14
CA GLY A 47 -2.51 -10.50 0.87
C GLY A 47 -1.59 -9.88 -0.17
N GLY A 48 -0.35 -9.50 0.21
CA GLY A 48 0.65 -8.93 -0.71
C GLY A 48 0.64 -7.40 -0.79
N LYS A 49 0.09 -6.69 0.20
CA LYS A 49 0.08 -5.21 0.26
C LYS A 49 1.47 -4.61 0.10
N SER A 50 2.42 -5.03 0.93
CA SER A 50 3.81 -4.52 0.88
C SER A 50 4.52 -4.90 -0.42
N VAL A 51 4.21 -6.07 -1.00
CA VAL A 51 4.73 -6.46 -2.31
C VAL A 51 4.17 -5.56 -3.42
N CYS A 52 2.88 -5.24 -3.37
CA CYS A 52 2.25 -4.28 -4.28
C CYS A 52 2.94 -2.91 -4.19
N LEU A 53 3.09 -2.37 -2.99
CA LEU A 53 3.76 -1.10 -2.73
C LEU A 53 5.22 -1.10 -3.24
N LYS A 54 5.99 -2.15 -2.90
CA LYS A 54 7.38 -2.30 -3.34
C LYS A 54 7.49 -2.46 -4.87
N THR A 55 6.49 -3.06 -5.51
CA THR A 55 6.41 -3.13 -6.98
C THR A 55 6.29 -1.73 -7.57
N VAL A 56 5.40 -0.90 -7.02
CA VAL A 56 5.23 0.50 -7.48
C VAL A 56 6.52 1.29 -7.29
N ALA A 57 7.15 1.18 -6.11
CA ALA A 57 8.40 1.87 -5.79
C ALA A 57 9.51 1.50 -6.79
N LEU A 58 9.74 0.21 -6.97
CA LEU A 58 10.82 -0.30 -7.80
C LEU A 58 10.61 0.06 -9.27
N LEU A 59 9.43 -0.17 -9.83
CA LEU A 59 9.16 0.09 -11.24
C LEU A 59 9.24 1.58 -11.57
N GLN A 60 8.70 2.44 -10.70
CA GLN A 60 8.78 3.89 -10.90
C GLN A 60 10.24 4.39 -10.81
N TYR A 61 11.01 3.86 -9.87
CA TYR A 61 12.42 4.20 -9.72
C TYR A 61 13.23 3.75 -10.95
N VAL A 62 13.08 2.50 -11.37
CA VAL A 62 13.77 1.91 -12.54
C VAL A 62 13.45 2.70 -13.82
N LEU A 63 12.18 3.04 -14.03
CA LEU A 63 11.76 3.88 -15.16
C LEU A 63 12.49 5.25 -15.14
N GLN A 64 12.53 5.89 -13.98
CA GLN A 64 13.15 7.23 -13.84
C GLN A 64 14.67 7.20 -13.96
N CYS A 65 15.28 6.01 -13.83
CA CYS A 65 16.66 5.77 -14.24
C CYS A 65 16.83 5.55 -15.75
N GLY A 66 15.76 5.64 -16.55
CA GLY A 66 15.81 5.44 -18.01
C GLY A 66 15.86 3.98 -18.44
N LEU A 67 15.50 3.05 -17.55
CA LEU A 67 15.51 1.62 -17.83
C LEU A 67 14.11 1.11 -18.21
N ALA A 68 14.05 0.07 -19.03
CA ALA A 68 12.80 -0.61 -19.38
C ALA A 68 12.19 -1.34 -18.16
N VAL A 69 10.87 -1.34 -18.07
CA VAL A 69 10.11 -1.99 -17.00
C VAL A 69 9.14 -3.03 -17.55
N PRO A 70 8.97 -4.18 -16.89
CA PRO A 70 8.14 -5.26 -17.37
C PRO A 70 6.64 -4.97 -17.11
N MET A 71 5.97 -4.44 -18.12
CA MET A 71 4.52 -4.18 -18.09
C MET A 71 3.93 -4.19 -19.50
N HIS A 72 2.60 -4.19 -19.61
CA HIS A 72 1.92 -4.14 -20.88
C HIS A 72 2.22 -2.82 -21.62
N GLU A 73 2.39 -2.89 -22.95
CA GLU A 73 2.76 -1.74 -23.80
C GLU A 73 1.79 -0.56 -23.76
N ALA A 74 0.51 -0.82 -23.48
CA ALA A 74 -0.51 0.22 -23.32
C ALA A 74 -0.42 0.98 -22.00
N SER A 75 0.57 0.68 -21.14
CA SER A 75 0.77 1.40 -19.88
C SER A 75 1.28 2.80 -20.12
N GLN A 76 0.83 3.74 -19.28
CA GLN A 76 1.32 5.12 -19.28
C GLN A 76 1.95 5.40 -17.91
N MET A 77 3.16 5.95 -17.94
CA MET A 77 3.91 6.27 -16.74
C MET A 77 4.30 7.74 -16.74
N GLY A 78 3.85 8.45 -15.72
CA GLY A 78 4.31 9.82 -15.48
C GLY A 78 5.68 9.86 -14.81
N ILE A 79 6.32 11.01 -14.90
CA ILE A 79 7.57 11.28 -14.19
C ILE A 79 7.23 12.14 -12.98
N PHE A 80 7.75 11.74 -11.83
CA PHE A 80 7.64 12.47 -10.57
C PHE A 80 8.99 13.12 -10.24
N SER A 81 8.96 14.36 -9.81
CA SER A 81 10.19 15.07 -9.42
C SER A 81 10.77 14.55 -8.09
N ARG A 82 9.92 13.90 -7.30
CA ARG A 82 10.30 13.31 -6.00
C ARG A 82 9.62 11.98 -5.79
N LEU A 83 10.41 10.99 -5.38
CA LEU A 83 9.92 9.72 -4.82
C LEU A 83 10.24 9.74 -3.33
N MET A 84 9.22 9.71 -2.48
CA MET A 84 9.37 9.70 -1.03
C MET A 84 8.90 8.34 -0.49
N LEU A 85 9.80 7.62 0.14
CA LEU A 85 9.61 6.25 0.56
C LEU A 85 9.72 6.14 2.08
N ASP A 86 8.74 5.48 2.67
CA ASP A 86 8.74 5.01 4.05
C ASP A 86 8.34 3.53 4.01
N ILE A 87 9.31 2.68 3.67
CA ILE A 87 9.13 1.25 3.40
C ILE A 87 10.21 0.49 4.16
N GLY A 88 9.80 -0.45 4.96
CA GLY A 88 10.69 -1.37 5.67
C GLY A 88 10.37 -1.44 7.14
N ASP A 89 10.49 -2.66 7.65
CA ASP A 89 10.53 -2.91 9.07
C ASP A 89 11.95 -2.60 9.55
N GLU A 90 12.18 -1.43 10.11
CA GLU A 90 13.33 -1.26 11.00
C GLU A 90 13.03 -2.04 12.29
N GLN A 91 12.98 -3.36 12.18
CA GLN A 91 12.99 -4.28 13.33
C GLN A 91 14.40 -4.27 13.92
N SER A 92 14.79 -3.18 14.53
CA SER A 92 15.81 -3.23 15.55
C SER A 92 15.13 -3.74 16.82
N ILE A 93 15.57 -4.90 17.30
CA ILE A 93 15.11 -5.57 18.52
C ILE A 93 15.21 -4.64 19.76
N GLU A 94 15.77 -3.47 19.63
CA GLU A 94 16.15 -2.59 20.75
C GLU A 94 15.21 -1.41 21.02
N ASP A 95 14.31 -0.99 20.09
CA ASP A 95 13.45 0.16 20.37
C ASP A 95 12.22 0.30 19.42
N ASP A 96 11.06 -0.16 19.83
CA ASP A 96 9.77 0.17 19.16
C ASP A 96 9.54 1.70 19.08
N LEU A 97 10.00 2.44 20.09
CA LEU A 97 9.91 3.90 20.13
C LEU A 97 10.83 4.56 19.09
N SER A 98 11.96 3.93 18.73
CA SER A 98 12.86 4.42 17.68
C SER A 98 12.24 4.27 16.30
N THR A 99 11.55 3.16 16.03
CA THR A 99 10.86 2.87 14.77
C THR A 99 9.74 3.89 14.51
N TYR A 100 8.84 4.09 15.48
CA TYR A 100 7.77 5.09 15.35
C TYR A 100 8.30 6.52 15.19
N SER A 101 9.36 6.87 15.93
CA SER A 101 10.00 8.17 15.81
C SER A 101 10.65 8.39 14.44
N SER A 102 11.19 7.34 13.82
CA SER A 102 11.74 7.37 12.46
C SER A 102 10.63 7.61 11.42
N HIS A 103 9.51 6.87 11.52
CA HIS A 103 8.33 7.09 10.69
C HIS A 103 7.81 8.53 10.81
N LEU A 104 7.70 9.06 12.03
CA LEU A 104 7.26 10.45 12.23
C LEU A 104 8.23 11.49 11.65
N ARG A 105 9.55 11.23 11.70
CA ARG A 105 10.54 12.11 11.03
C ARG A 105 10.34 12.09 9.51
N ASN A 106 10.10 10.93 8.92
CA ASN A 106 9.80 10.81 7.50
C ASN A 106 8.50 11.55 7.17
N MET A 107 7.43 11.37 7.95
CA MET A 107 6.17 12.09 7.75
C MET A 107 6.33 13.60 7.86
N LYS A 108 7.11 14.08 8.83
CA LYS A 108 7.45 15.51 8.94
C LYS A 108 8.14 16.03 7.70
N TYR A 109 9.08 15.26 7.13
CA TYR A 109 9.76 15.61 5.89
C TYR A 109 8.79 15.62 4.71
N PHE A 110 7.92 14.58 4.59
CA PHE A 110 6.94 14.46 3.51
C PHE A 110 5.96 15.64 3.51
N VAL A 111 5.34 15.93 4.64
CA VAL A 111 4.40 17.06 4.79
C VAL A 111 5.03 18.41 4.42
N ARG A 112 6.34 18.59 4.69
CA ARG A 112 7.04 19.84 4.35
C ARG A 112 7.41 19.97 2.89
N ASN A 113 7.61 18.88 2.18
CA ASN A 113 8.25 18.86 0.87
C ASN A 113 7.39 18.26 -0.26
N ALA A 114 6.26 17.63 0.04
CA ALA A 114 5.39 17.05 -0.95
C ALA A 114 4.62 18.12 -1.75
N ASN A 115 4.36 17.83 -3.00
CA ASN A 115 3.54 18.62 -3.92
C ASN A 115 2.94 17.72 -5.01
N GLU A 116 2.26 18.31 -5.98
CA GLU A 116 1.61 17.61 -7.10
C GLU A 116 2.56 16.82 -8.02
N HIS A 117 3.86 16.95 -7.86
CA HIS A 117 4.89 16.19 -8.60
C HIS A 117 5.61 15.17 -7.72
N THR A 118 5.03 14.86 -6.57
CA THR A 118 5.59 13.90 -5.60
C THR A 118 4.81 12.59 -5.64
N LEU A 119 5.51 11.45 -5.65
CA LEU A 119 4.96 10.12 -5.39
C LEU A 119 5.39 9.65 -4.00
N LEU A 120 4.43 9.38 -3.14
CA LEU A 120 4.60 8.89 -1.78
C LEU A 120 4.38 7.38 -1.74
N LEU A 121 5.23 6.65 -1.04
CA LEU A 121 5.13 5.20 -0.88
C LEU A 121 5.34 4.86 0.59
N ILE A 122 4.25 4.58 1.32
CA ILE A 122 4.26 4.41 2.78
C ILE A 122 3.70 3.04 3.14
N ASP A 123 4.52 2.20 3.74
CA ASP A 123 4.10 0.88 4.22
C ASP A 123 3.64 0.94 5.69
N GLU A 124 2.61 0.20 6.02
CA GLU A 124 2.04 0.06 7.37
C GLU A 124 1.82 1.40 8.11
N PHE A 125 1.25 2.38 7.40
CA PHE A 125 1.12 3.75 7.86
C PHE A 125 0.40 3.86 9.22
N GLY A 126 1.09 4.48 10.18
CA GLY A 126 0.61 4.76 11.53
C GLY A 126 0.96 3.69 12.58
N THR A 127 1.62 2.59 12.21
CA THR A 127 2.03 1.52 13.14
C THR A 127 3.20 1.94 14.04
N GLY A 128 3.50 1.14 15.05
CA GLY A 128 4.61 1.38 16.00
C GLY A 128 4.25 2.22 17.22
N THR A 129 2.95 2.51 17.44
CA THR A 129 2.46 3.18 18.65
C THR A 129 1.06 2.69 19.03
N GLU A 130 0.47 3.25 20.06
CA GLU A 130 -0.91 2.97 20.45
C GLU A 130 -1.86 3.22 19.26
N PRO A 131 -2.69 2.22 18.89
CA PRO A 131 -3.43 2.23 17.61
C PRO A 131 -4.35 3.43 17.41
N LEU A 132 -4.99 3.93 18.47
CA LEU A 132 -5.92 5.05 18.36
C LEU A 132 -5.17 6.34 18.00
N ILE A 133 -4.07 6.60 18.69
CA ILE A 133 -3.24 7.81 18.47
C ILE A 133 -2.50 7.71 17.14
N GLY A 134 -1.89 6.55 16.84
CA GLY A 134 -1.20 6.30 15.58
C GLY A 134 -2.13 6.47 14.38
N GLY A 135 -3.35 5.93 14.46
CA GLY A 135 -4.37 6.09 13.43
C GLY A 135 -4.82 7.54 13.24
N ALA A 136 -5.01 8.30 14.33
CA ALA A 136 -5.41 9.70 14.24
C ALA A 136 -4.32 10.58 13.60
N ILE A 137 -3.06 10.37 13.96
CA ILE A 137 -1.92 11.09 13.36
C ILE A 137 -1.78 10.74 11.88
N ALA A 138 -1.88 9.45 11.53
CA ALA A 138 -1.81 8.99 10.15
C ALA A 138 -2.93 9.61 9.29
N GLU A 139 -4.16 9.71 9.81
CA GLU A 139 -5.29 10.36 9.14
C GLU A 139 -5.01 11.85 8.87
N ALA A 140 -4.53 12.58 9.87
CA ALA A 140 -4.22 14.01 9.74
C ALA A 140 -3.08 14.25 8.72
N VAL A 141 -2.04 13.43 8.74
CA VAL A 141 -0.93 13.48 7.78
C VAL A 141 -1.42 13.17 6.37
N LEU A 142 -2.21 12.12 6.20
CA LEU A 142 -2.73 11.72 4.88
C LEU A 142 -3.64 12.81 4.28
N ALA A 143 -4.51 13.39 5.09
CA ALA A 143 -5.35 14.52 4.68
C ALA A 143 -4.48 15.70 4.22
N LYS A 144 -3.41 16.02 4.95
CA LYS A 144 -2.48 17.11 4.59
C LYS A 144 -1.74 16.85 3.28
N LEU A 145 -1.26 15.63 3.05
CA LEU A 145 -0.60 15.24 1.81
C LEU A 145 -1.57 15.29 0.61
N ASN A 146 -2.83 14.96 0.82
CA ASN A 146 -3.88 15.08 -0.20
C ASN A 146 -4.20 16.55 -0.54
N GLU A 147 -4.24 17.44 0.44
CA GLU A 147 -4.38 18.89 0.21
C GLU A 147 -3.22 19.46 -0.65
N GLN A 148 -2.03 18.89 -0.52
CA GLN A 148 -0.87 19.25 -1.33
C GLN A 148 -0.88 18.63 -2.73
N HIS A 149 -1.96 17.92 -3.08
CA HIS A 149 -2.14 17.21 -4.35
C HIS A 149 -1.07 16.15 -4.67
N ALA A 150 -0.39 15.64 -3.65
CA ALA A 150 0.58 14.55 -3.82
C ALA A 150 -0.09 13.28 -4.33
N PHE A 151 0.67 12.49 -5.09
CA PHE A 151 0.31 11.14 -5.49
C PHE A 151 0.89 10.14 -4.49
N GLY A 152 0.26 9.00 -4.32
CA GLY A 152 0.82 8.00 -3.41
C GLY A 152 0.12 6.66 -3.38
N VAL A 153 0.83 5.69 -2.83
CA VAL A 153 0.30 4.40 -2.42
C VAL A 153 0.65 4.20 -0.96
N VAL A 154 -0.34 3.91 -0.16
CA VAL A 154 -0.20 3.73 1.29
C VAL A 154 -0.81 2.41 1.67
N THR A 155 -0.14 1.59 2.46
CA THR A 155 -0.74 0.41 3.07
C THR A 155 -1.10 0.69 4.51
N THR A 156 -2.19 0.11 4.99
CA THR A 156 -2.64 0.30 6.37
C THR A 156 -3.54 -0.82 6.86
N HIS A 157 -3.60 -0.95 8.19
CA HIS A 157 -4.60 -1.76 8.91
C HIS A 157 -5.67 -0.89 9.57
N TYR A 158 -5.51 0.43 9.61
CA TYR A 158 -6.41 1.33 10.32
C TYR A 158 -7.71 1.60 9.57
N THR A 159 -8.82 1.38 10.26
CA THR A 159 -10.17 1.57 9.70
C THR A 159 -10.48 3.04 9.43
N ASN A 160 -9.98 3.97 10.25
CA ASN A 160 -10.18 5.41 10.04
C ASN A 160 -9.58 5.91 8.72
N LEU A 161 -8.45 5.36 8.27
CA LEU A 161 -7.88 5.71 6.96
C LEU A 161 -8.75 5.20 5.78
N LYS A 162 -9.42 4.05 5.95
CA LYS A 162 -10.40 3.57 4.98
C LYS A 162 -11.60 4.51 4.88
N HIS A 163 -12.12 4.96 6.02
CA HIS A 163 -13.22 5.94 6.07
C HIS A 163 -12.80 7.31 5.55
N LEU A 164 -11.56 7.75 5.77
CA LEU A 164 -11.04 8.96 5.16
C LEU A 164 -11.10 8.87 3.63
N ALA A 165 -10.68 7.75 3.05
CA ALA A 165 -10.71 7.53 1.61
C ALA A 165 -12.14 7.50 1.03
N GLU A 166 -13.14 7.08 1.80
CA GLU A 166 -14.55 7.08 1.38
C GLU A 166 -15.17 8.49 1.31
N ARG A 167 -14.68 9.42 2.14
CA ARG A 167 -15.27 10.75 2.30
C ARG A 167 -14.43 11.90 1.74
N THR A 168 -13.26 11.60 1.18
CA THR A 168 -12.30 12.63 0.76
C THR A 168 -11.91 12.46 -0.70
N ASP A 169 -12.23 13.47 -1.51
CA ASP A 169 -11.81 13.49 -2.91
C ASP A 169 -10.28 13.45 -3.04
N GLY A 170 -9.80 12.71 -4.01
CA GLY A 170 -8.36 12.53 -4.24
C GLY A 170 -7.76 11.30 -3.59
N ILE A 171 -8.46 10.69 -2.63
CA ILE A 171 -8.06 9.44 -1.98
C ILE A 171 -9.01 8.33 -2.41
N VAL A 172 -8.49 7.14 -2.68
CA VAL A 172 -9.28 5.98 -3.08
C VAL A 172 -8.87 4.74 -2.27
N ASN A 173 -9.85 3.94 -1.87
CA ASN A 173 -9.59 2.65 -1.25
C ASN A 173 -9.16 1.62 -2.30
N GLY A 174 -8.26 0.72 -1.88
CA GLY A 174 -7.89 -0.49 -2.59
C GLY A 174 -7.86 -1.69 -1.66
N ALA A 175 -8.26 -2.84 -2.18
CA ALA A 175 -8.25 -4.10 -1.47
C ALA A 175 -7.35 -5.11 -2.17
N MET A 176 -6.48 -5.79 -1.41
CA MET A 176 -5.88 -7.02 -1.88
C MET A 176 -6.90 -8.15 -1.78
N LEU A 177 -7.22 -8.76 -2.92
CA LEU A 177 -8.24 -9.80 -3.00
C LEU A 177 -7.77 -11.10 -2.35
N TYR A 178 -8.73 -11.80 -1.77
CA TYR A 178 -8.53 -13.03 -1.02
C TYR A 178 -9.62 -14.04 -1.36
N ASP A 179 -9.25 -15.28 -1.65
CA ASP A 179 -10.22 -16.37 -1.82
C ASP A 179 -10.74 -16.78 -0.45
N ARG A 180 -12.02 -16.50 -0.19
CA ARG A 180 -12.68 -16.79 1.09
C ARG A 180 -12.91 -18.29 1.29
N GLY A 181 -13.07 -19.05 0.22
CA GLY A 181 -13.32 -20.49 0.29
C GLY A 181 -12.05 -21.29 0.61
N GLN A 182 -10.93 -20.91 0.02
CA GLN A 182 -9.64 -21.53 0.25
C GLN A 182 -8.77 -20.82 1.29
N LEU A 183 -9.19 -19.66 1.77
CA LEU A 183 -8.43 -18.76 2.64
C LEU A 183 -7.00 -18.51 2.12
N LYS A 184 -6.90 -18.18 0.82
CA LYS A 184 -5.63 -17.91 0.15
C LYS A 184 -5.61 -16.53 -0.49
N PRO A 185 -4.47 -15.83 -0.46
CA PRO A 185 -4.32 -14.57 -1.16
C PRO A 185 -4.35 -14.79 -2.68
N LEU A 186 -5.08 -13.93 -3.39
CA LEU A 186 -5.11 -13.91 -4.85
C LEU A 186 -4.03 -12.98 -5.43
N PHE A 187 -3.39 -12.17 -4.58
CA PHE A 187 -2.38 -11.16 -4.95
C PHE A 187 -2.87 -10.17 -6.01
N GLN A 188 -4.17 -10.00 -6.13
CA GLN A 188 -4.80 -9.05 -7.06
C GLN A 188 -5.27 -7.82 -6.29
N LEU A 189 -5.02 -6.65 -6.86
CA LEU A 189 -5.50 -5.37 -6.35
C LEU A 189 -6.85 -5.03 -6.97
N SER A 190 -7.84 -4.71 -6.14
CA SER A 190 -9.12 -4.12 -6.55
C SER A 190 -9.21 -2.69 -6.04
N ILE A 191 -9.35 -1.72 -6.94
CA ILE A 191 -9.47 -0.30 -6.61
C ILE A 191 -10.95 0.07 -6.49
N GLY A 192 -11.27 0.98 -5.57
CA GLY A 192 -12.63 1.47 -5.32
C GLY A 192 -13.34 0.81 -4.15
N GLN A 193 -12.72 -0.17 -3.49
CA GLN A 193 -13.29 -0.84 -2.32
C GLN A 193 -12.24 -1.06 -1.24
N ALA A 194 -12.64 -0.94 0.03
CA ALA A 194 -11.77 -1.22 1.16
C ALA A 194 -11.63 -2.74 1.37
N GLY A 195 -10.43 -3.19 1.75
CA GLY A 195 -10.19 -4.57 2.15
C GLY A 195 -10.76 -4.87 3.55
N SER A 196 -11.27 -6.09 3.72
CA SER A 196 -11.69 -6.63 5.02
C SER A 196 -10.55 -7.39 5.69
N SER A 197 -10.58 -7.49 7.02
CA SER A 197 -9.75 -8.45 7.74
C SER A 197 -10.44 -9.81 7.73
N PHE A 198 -9.66 -10.88 7.63
CA PHE A 198 -10.17 -12.25 7.66
C PHE A 198 -9.82 -12.96 8.98
N ALA A 199 -9.63 -12.19 10.06
CA ALA A 199 -9.22 -12.74 11.35
C ALA A 199 -10.21 -13.77 11.88
N VAL A 200 -11.51 -13.52 11.74
CA VAL A 200 -12.58 -14.43 12.16
C VAL A 200 -12.60 -15.72 11.32
N GLU A 201 -12.47 -15.61 10.01
CA GLU A 201 -12.43 -16.76 9.11
C GLU A 201 -11.20 -17.62 9.37
N ILE A 202 -10.05 -16.99 9.58
CA ILE A 202 -8.80 -17.68 9.95
C ILE A 202 -8.96 -18.37 11.31
N ALA A 203 -9.56 -17.71 12.30
CA ALA A 203 -9.81 -18.31 13.61
C ALA A 203 -10.69 -19.56 13.52
N ARG A 204 -11.73 -19.54 12.66
CA ARG A 204 -12.55 -20.74 12.39
C ARG A 204 -11.74 -21.84 11.73
N GLN A 205 -10.92 -21.50 10.74
CA GLN A 205 -10.12 -22.51 10.01
C GLN A 205 -9.11 -23.23 10.92
N ILE A 206 -8.50 -22.53 11.84
CA ILE A 206 -7.57 -23.14 12.81
C ILE A 206 -8.28 -23.86 13.98
N GLY A 207 -9.63 -23.88 13.97
CA GLY A 207 -10.43 -24.61 14.93
C GLY A 207 -10.66 -23.90 16.27
N LEU A 208 -10.61 -22.55 16.29
CA LEU A 208 -10.98 -21.82 17.51
C LEU A 208 -12.49 -22.05 17.80
N PRO A 209 -12.87 -22.36 19.07
CA PRO A 209 -14.27 -22.62 19.43
C PRO A 209 -15.19 -21.48 19.03
N GLU A 210 -16.32 -21.80 18.40
CA GLU A 210 -17.30 -20.80 17.92
C GLU A 210 -17.82 -19.90 19.05
N THR A 211 -17.88 -20.43 20.28
CA THR A 211 -18.25 -19.65 21.48
C THR A 211 -17.29 -18.50 21.80
N ILE A 212 -16.02 -18.62 21.39
CA ILE A 212 -15.02 -17.55 21.52
C ILE A 212 -15.18 -16.58 20.36
N ILE A 213 -15.35 -17.08 19.14
CA ILE A 213 -15.48 -16.29 17.91
C ILE A 213 -16.72 -15.37 17.97
N GLN A 214 -17.84 -15.86 18.53
CA GLN A 214 -19.08 -15.09 18.66
C GLN A 214 -18.99 -13.95 19.71
N ARG A 215 -17.98 -13.94 20.57
CA ARG A 215 -17.75 -12.88 21.55
C ARG A 215 -16.78 -11.80 21.07
N ALA A 216 -16.11 -12.03 19.97
CA ALA A 216 -15.16 -11.09 19.35
C ALA A 216 -15.83 -10.20 18.32
#